data_64e1cd1f41714ac31e375759d5be8947
#
_entry.id   64e1cd1f41714ac31e375759d5be8947
#
_cell.length_a   1.000
_cell.length_b   1.000
_cell.length_c   1.000
_cell.angle_alpha   90.00
_cell.angle_beta   90.00
_cell.angle_gamma   90.00
#
_symmetry.space_group_name_H-M   'P 1'
#
loop_
_entity.id
_entity.type
_entity.pdbx_description
1 polymer ?
#
loop_
_entity_poly.entity_id
_entity_poly.type
_entity_poly.pdbx_seq_one_letter_code
_entity_poly.pdbx_strand_id
1 'polypeptide(L)'
;MLRSLMASGPLLSRRLVDAIAACVALLYLAVYANARALLPEFIFRDADKIETQIGGGATYDGTSFDAVGRFYQTLGNAGTSVFVAALGVLFIWLALRQTRRAGSLCANLVLIAPCLFFNLFVASKDTLVVLIAVLLAWVARRCGTVRTLAAAVVLYAGYAAFIRSYFVLIVLCAGGAWAFRQVPVLLKVIGLLLLGAALIALPDAVYFLLQHPRDMAVDYLVYESPFGARTSFYNPYPPDSFVHFVGNYAYSVVRLNLPILFSFDVKGVAMQGFIAFVLASAWPRVAPTAGAGTASLRGGEALACLVLGHIAVSMLFEPDLGSYTRHLSSVALFVAVLWPLRTARASAAAVRPA
;
A
#
# COMPACT_ATOMS: atom_id res chain seq x y z
N MET A 1 -7.15 21.66 0.63
CA MET A 1 -5.75 21.70 1.04
C MET A 1 -4.84 20.78 0.22
N LEU A 2 -4.92 19.45 0.24
CA LEU A 2 -4.02 18.55 -0.53
C LEU A 2 -4.01 18.83 -2.04
N ARG A 3 -5.15 19.13 -2.66
CA ARG A 3 -5.21 19.51 -4.08
C ARG A 3 -4.52 20.83 -4.39
N SER A 4 -4.70 21.83 -3.54
CA SER A 4 -4.02 23.11 -3.70
C SER A 4 -2.51 22.93 -3.57
N LEU A 5 -2.04 22.11 -2.63
CA LEU A 5 -0.64 21.76 -2.49
C LEU A 5 -0.09 21.12 -3.76
N MET A 6 -0.76 20.11 -4.31
CA MET A 6 -0.32 19.41 -5.53
C MET A 6 -0.35 20.30 -6.78
N ALA A 7 -1.26 21.26 -6.82
CA ALA A 7 -1.38 22.23 -7.91
C ALA A 7 -0.51 23.48 -7.69
N SER A 8 0.16 23.60 -6.55
CA SER A 8 0.96 24.79 -6.19
C SER A 8 2.35 24.75 -6.83
N GLY A 9 2.97 25.92 -6.84
CA GLY A 9 4.33 26.11 -7.30
C GLY A 9 4.48 26.19 -8.83
N PRO A 10 5.70 26.49 -9.29
CA PRO A 10 6.00 26.66 -10.70
C PRO A 10 5.86 25.34 -11.48
N LEU A 11 5.63 25.47 -12.79
CA LEU A 11 5.71 24.35 -13.73
C LEU A 11 7.18 23.95 -13.88
N LEU A 12 7.42 22.66 -13.78
CA LEU A 12 8.74 22.08 -13.91
C LEU A 12 8.96 21.56 -15.34
N SER A 13 10.14 21.83 -15.88
CA SER A 13 10.55 21.23 -17.14
C SER A 13 10.76 19.72 -16.95
N ARG A 14 10.53 18.95 -18.01
CA ARG A 14 10.73 17.49 -17.95
C ARG A 14 12.18 17.13 -17.61
N ARG A 15 13.15 17.86 -18.18
CA ARG A 15 14.58 17.67 -17.89
C ARG A 15 14.91 17.84 -16.40
N LEU A 16 14.31 18.86 -15.76
CA LEU A 16 14.50 19.09 -14.33
C LEU A 16 13.91 17.95 -13.48
N VAL A 17 12.71 17.47 -13.82
CA VAL A 17 12.09 16.33 -13.12
C VAL A 17 12.91 15.07 -13.30
N ASP A 18 13.38 14.79 -14.52
CA ASP A 18 14.22 13.63 -14.80
C ASP A 18 15.58 13.73 -14.06
N ALA A 19 16.19 14.92 -13.98
CA ALA A 19 17.41 15.16 -13.21
C ALA A 19 17.21 14.94 -11.71
N ILE A 20 16.10 15.45 -11.14
CA ILE A 20 15.75 15.21 -9.72
C ILE A 20 15.51 13.72 -9.47
N ALA A 21 14.78 13.04 -10.36
CA ALA A 21 14.56 11.60 -10.23
C ALA A 21 15.88 10.81 -10.27
N ALA A 22 16.82 11.21 -11.13
CA ALA A 22 18.16 10.61 -11.19
C ALA A 22 18.96 10.87 -9.90
N CYS A 23 18.94 12.10 -9.37
CA CYS A 23 19.59 12.41 -8.09
C CYS A 23 19.00 11.60 -6.92
N VAL A 24 17.68 11.48 -6.85
CA VAL A 24 17.00 10.65 -5.82
C VAL A 24 17.37 9.18 -5.99
N ALA A 25 17.43 8.67 -7.22
CA ALA A 25 17.84 7.30 -7.50
C ALA A 25 19.31 7.04 -7.12
N LEU A 26 20.21 7.98 -7.40
CA LEU A 26 21.62 7.87 -6.98
C LEU A 26 21.76 7.91 -5.47
N LEU A 27 21.03 8.80 -4.77
CA LEU A 27 20.99 8.82 -3.31
C LEU A 27 20.45 7.51 -2.75
N TYR A 28 19.36 6.99 -3.34
CA TYR A 28 18.82 5.69 -2.97
C TYR A 28 19.87 4.57 -3.11
N LEU A 29 20.58 4.50 -4.25
CA LEU A 29 21.62 3.49 -4.46
C LEU A 29 22.79 3.63 -3.48
N ALA A 30 23.22 4.86 -3.18
CA ALA A 30 24.27 5.12 -2.18
C ALA A 30 23.86 4.66 -0.77
N VAL A 31 22.61 4.94 -0.37
CA VAL A 31 22.07 4.47 0.91
C VAL A 31 21.89 2.95 0.89
N TYR A 32 21.37 2.38 -0.21
CA TYR A 32 21.18 0.94 -0.36
C TYR A 32 22.50 0.16 -0.21
N ALA A 33 23.57 0.63 -0.87
CA ALA A 33 24.90 0.00 -0.77
C ALA A 33 25.49 0.03 0.64
N ASN A 34 25.05 0.98 1.49
CA ASN A 34 25.52 1.14 2.87
C ASN A 34 24.39 0.96 3.90
N ALA A 35 23.30 0.28 3.52
CA ALA A 35 22.05 0.26 4.29
C ALA A 35 22.27 -0.23 5.73
N ARG A 36 23.03 -1.31 5.93
CA ARG A 36 23.30 -1.86 7.27
C ARG A 36 24.08 -0.91 8.18
N ALA A 37 24.89 0.00 7.62
CA ALA A 37 25.64 0.99 8.40
C ALA A 37 24.82 2.26 8.69
N LEU A 38 23.89 2.61 7.81
CA LEU A 38 23.17 3.88 7.87
C LEU A 38 21.77 3.77 8.48
N LEU A 39 21.13 2.61 8.39
CA LEU A 39 19.74 2.45 8.77
C LEU A 39 19.60 1.69 10.10
N PRO A 40 18.53 1.97 10.86
CA PRO A 40 18.24 1.28 12.11
C PRO A 40 18.04 -0.22 11.92
N GLU A 41 18.51 -1.02 12.88
CA GLU A 41 18.52 -2.48 12.85
C GLU A 41 17.12 -3.10 12.66
N PHE A 42 16.08 -2.47 13.22
CA PHE A 42 14.71 -2.99 13.13
C PHE A 42 14.21 -3.15 11.68
N ILE A 43 14.80 -2.44 10.69
CA ILE A 43 14.45 -2.55 9.26
C ILE A 43 14.87 -3.91 8.70
N PHE A 44 15.98 -4.46 9.20
CA PHE A 44 16.58 -5.69 8.69
C PHE A 44 15.96 -6.95 9.25
N ARG A 45 15.15 -6.85 10.31
CA ARG A 45 14.57 -8.00 11.02
C ARG A 45 13.93 -9.06 10.10
N ASP A 46 13.11 -8.64 9.13
CA ASP A 46 12.48 -9.56 8.20
C ASP A 46 13.48 -10.07 7.15
N ALA A 47 14.45 -9.25 6.75
CA ALA A 47 15.52 -9.64 5.84
C ALA A 47 16.45 -10.68 6.48
N ASP A 48 16.80 -10.53 7.76
CA ASP A 48 17.64 -11.47 8.51
C ASP A 48 16.97 -12.85 8.61
N LYS A 49 15.64 -12.90 8.83
CA LYS A 49 14.87 -14.16 8.78
C LYS A 49 14.92 -14.83 7.40
N ILE A 50 14.81 -14.03 6.34
CA ILE A 50 14.91 -14.51 4.95
C ILE A 50 16.34 -15.00 4.66
N GLU A 51 17.36 -14.24 5.11
CA GLU A 51 18.78 -14.61 4.94
C GLU A 51 19.11 -15.93 5.65
N THR A 52 18.54 -16.14 6.85
CA THR A 52 18.66 -17.43 7.58
C THR A 52 18.12 -18.59 6.73
N GLN A 53 16.96 -18.42 6.07
CA GLN A 53 16.39 -19.47 5.19
C GLN A 53 17.23 -19.66 3.92
N ILE A 54 17.77 -18.60 3.32
CA ILE A 54 18.69 -18.70 2.17
C ILE A 54 19.93 -19.49 2.56
N GLY A 55 20.43 -19.32 3.78
CA GLY A 55 21.59 -20.05 4.33
C GLY A 55 21.31 -21.51 4.74
N GLY A 56 20.10 -22.01 4.52
CA GLY A 56 19.71 -23.40 4.84
C GLY A 56 19.27 -23.62 6.29
N GLY A 57 18.93 -22.54 7.02
CA GLY A 57 18.33 -22.65 8.35
C GLY A 57 16.88 -23.13 8.27
N ALA A 58 16.48 -24.07 9.16
CA ALA A 58 15.15 -24.64 9.21
C ALA A 58 14.15 -23.92 10.12
N THR A 59 14.56 -22.81 10.75
CA THR A 59 13.78 -22.12 11.79
C THR A 59 12.43 -21.60 11.30
N TYR A 60 12.33 -21.25 10.02
CA TYR A 60 11.13 -20.66 9.41
C TYR A 60 10.53 -21.53 8.31
N ASP A 61 10.83 -22.85 8.27
CA ASP A 61 10.32 -23.76 7.28
C ASP A 61 8.78 -23.78 7.24
N GLY A 62 8.22 -23.81 6.03
CA GLY A 62 6.77 -23.76 5.79
C GLY A 62 6.10 -22.42 6.07
N THR A 63 6.85 -21.39 6.50
CA THR A 63 6.33 -20.03 6.69
C THR A 63 6.47 -19.19 5.42
N SER A 64 5.88 -17.98 5.45
CA SER A 64 6.08 -17.01 4.38
C SER A 64 7.54 -16.55 4.21
N PHE A 65 8.39 -16.72 5.22
CA PHE A 65 9.82 -16.43 5.12
C PHE A 65 10.56 -17.47 4.31
N ASP A 66 10.19 -18.77 4.44
CA ASP A 66 10.71 -19.85 3.62
C ASP A 66 10.38 -19.64 2.13
N ALA A 67 9.11 -19.39 1.81
CA ALA A 67 8.69 -19.15 0.42
C ALA A 67 9.45 -17.99 -0.24
N VAL A 68 9.64 -16.89 0.49
CA VAL A 68 10.39 -15.72 0.00
C VAL A 68 11.90 -15.99 -0.02
N GLY A 69 12.42 -16.73 0.97
CA GLY A 69 13.82 -17.19 0.99
C GLY A 69 14.17 -18.02 -0.25
N ARG A 70 13.34 -18.99 -0.60
CA ARG A 70 13.51 -19.79 -1.84
C ARG A 70 13.49 -18.93 -3.11
N PHE A 71 12.59 -17.96 -3.19
CA PHE A 71 12.57 -17.03 -4.32
C PHE A 71 13.90 -16.26 -4.44
N TYR A 72 14.40 -15.65 -3.36
CA TYR A 72 15.66 -14.92 -3.38
C TYR A 72 16.87 -15.83 -3.57
N GLN A 73 16.82 -17.06 -3.07
CA GLN A 73 17.84 -18.08 -3.30
C GLN A 73 18.03 -18.38 -4.79
N THR A 74 16.93 -18.44 -5.59
CA THR A 74 17.04 -18.65 -7.04
C THR A 74 17.76 -17.51 -7.76
N LEU A 75 17.74 -16.30 -7.21
CA LEU A 75 18.47 -15.14 -7.75
C LEU A 75 19.95 -15.12 -7.31
N GLY A 76 20.26 -15.77 -6.19
CA GLY A 76 21.55 -15.64 -5.51
C GLY A 76 21.77 -14.26 -4.89
N ASN A 77 22.80 -14.08 -4.08
CA ASN A 77 23.04 -12.83 -3.34
C ASN A 77 23.22 -11.61 -4.26
N ALA A 78 24.04 -11.73 -5.31
CA ALA A 78 24.26 -10.66 -6.25
C ALA A 78 22.99 -10.32 -7.04
N GLY A 79 22.26 -11.33 -7.52
CA GLY A 79 21.00 -11.16 -8.24
C GLY A 79 19.92 -10.51 -7.38
N THR A 80 19.80 -10.90 -6.11
CA THR A 80 18.89 -10.29 -5.14
C THR A 80 19.20 -8.80 -4.94
N SER A 81 20.47 -8.47 -4.75
CA SER A 81 20.90 -7.07 -4.59
C SER A 81 20.58 -6.24 -5.83
N VAL A 82 20.91 -6.75 -7.01
CA VAL A 82 20.59 -6.07 -8.29
C VAL A 82 19.08 -5.93 -8.48
N PHE A 83 18.32 -6.97 -8.17
CA PHE A 83 16.86 -6.95 -8.27
C PHE A 83 16.22 -5.86 -7.39
N VAL A 84 16.58 -5.78 -6.10
CA VAL A 84 16.05 -4.78 -5.18
C VAL A 84 16.47 -3.37 -5.59
N ALA A 85 17.76 -3.18 -5.93
CA ALA A 85 18.27 -1.90 -6.38
C ALA A 85 17.57 -1.40 -7.66
N ALA A 86 17.42 -2.28 -8.66
CA ALA A 86 16.76 -1.94 -9.92
C ALA A 86 15.26 -1.64 -9.71
N LEU A 87 14.58 -2.40 -8.85
CA LEU A 87 13.19 -2.16 -8.49
C LEU A 87 13.01 -0.80 -7.80
N GLY A 88 13.92 -0.43 -6.89
CA GLY A 88 13.87 0.87 -6.24
C GLY A 88 14.08 2.04 -7.21
N VAL A 89 15.05 1.94 -8.11
CA VAL A 89 15.26 2.94 -9.17
C VAL A 89 14.02 3.07 -10.05
N LEU A 90 13.44 1.94 -10.49
CA LEU A 90 12.24 1.93 -11.32
C LEU A 90 11.04 2.53 -10.60
N PHE A 91 10.86 2.21 -9.31
CA PHE A 91 9.81 2.77 -8.45
C PHE A 91 9.92 4.29 -8.34
N ILE A 92 11.11 4.82 -8.04
CA ILE A 92 11.40 6.26 -7.95
C ILE A 92 11.07 6.94 -9.29
N TRP A 93 11.58 6.40 -10.39
CA TRP A 93 11.35 6.95 -11.70
C TRP A 93 9.86 6.97 -12.08
N LEU A 94 9.12 5.87 -11.85
CA LEU A 94 7.69 5.79 -12.13
C LEU A 94 6.86 6.75 -11.29
N ALA A 95 7.23 6.97 -10.03
CA ALA A 95 6.54 7.87 -9.11
C ALA A 95 6.75 9.35 -9.47
N LEU A 96 7.96 9.72 -9.90
CA LEU A 96 8.32 11.12 -10.11
C LEU A 96 8.09 11.62 -11.54
N ARG A 97 8.27 10.77 -12.57
CA ARG A 97 8.24 11.19 -14.00
C ARG A 97 6.96 11.88 -14.47
N GLN A 98 5.84 11.74 -13.73
CA GLN A 98 4.56 12.36 -14.09
C GLN A 98 4.32 13.69 -13.40
N THR A 99 5.19 14.10 -12.51
CA THR A 99 5.08 15.40 -11.82
C THR A 99 5.30 16.54 -12.81
N ARG A 100 4.49 17.58 -12.69
CA ARG A 100 4.54 18.75 -13.55
C ARG A 100 4.70 20.05 -12.77
N ARG A 101 4.51 20.01 -11.46
CA ARG A 101 4.58 21.16 -10.57
C ARG A 101 5.44 20.86 -9.34
N ALA A 102 6.08 21.88 -8.80
CA ALA A 102 6.92 21.72 -7.61
C ALA A 102 6.16 21.10 -6.44
N GLY A 103 4.93 21.55 -6.16
CA GLY A 103 4.11 20.97 -5.09
C GLY A 103 3.80 19.49 -5.27
N SER A 104 3.53 19.04 -6.51
CA SER A 104 3.31 17.61 -6.78
C SER A 104 4.61 16.80 -6.68
N LEU A 105 5.76 17.38 -7.03
CA LEU A 105 7.05 16.73 -6.86
C LEU A 105 7.38 16.53 -5.38
N CYS A 106 7.26 17.59 -4.56
CA CYS A 106 7.47 17.49 -3.11
C CYS A 106 6.53 16.46 -2.46
N ALA A 107 5.24 16.48 -2.83
CA ALA A 107 4.27 15.54 -2.30
C ALA A 107 4.61 14.08 -2.68
N ASN A 108 5.05 13.82 -3.93
CA ASN A 108 5.46 12.47 -4.33
C ASN A 108 6.77 12.04 -3.65
N LEU A 109 7.72 12.94 -3.43
CA LEU A 109 8.94 12.62 -2.68
C LEU A 109 8.61 12.18 -1.24
N VAL A 110 7.74 12.93 -0.55
CA VAL A 110 7.27 12.55 0.79
C VAL A 110 6.49 11.24 0.77
N LEU A 111 5.65 11.03 -0.23
CA LEU A 111 4.83 9.82 -0.38
C LEU A 111 5.66 8.55 -0.59
N ILE A 112 6.74 8.62 -1.39
CA ILE A 112 7.55 7.44 -1.70
C ILE A 112 8.58 7.13 -0.61
N ALA A 113 8.94 8.09 0.23
CA ALA A 113 9.96 7.92 1.26
C ALA A 113 9.71 6.73 2.20
N PRO A 114 8.49 6.50 2.75
CA PRO A 114 8.23 5.32 3.58
C PRO A 114 8.43 3.99 2.82
N CYS A 115 8.08 3.93 1.53
CA CYS A 115 8.29 2.72 0.73
C CYS A 115 9.77 2.41 0.53
N LEU A 116 10.59 3.42 0.22
CA LEU A 116 12.03 3.25 0.11
C LEU A 116 12.61 2.75 1.43
N PHE A 117 12.20 3.40 2.53
CA PHE A 117 12.73 3.10 3.87
C PHE A 117 12.36 1.70 4.36
N PHE A 118 11.11 1.28 4.23
CA PHE A 118 10.64 0.01 4.79
C PHE A 118 10.74 -1.19 3.84
N ASN A 119 10.67 -0.95 2.51
CA ASN A 119 10.43 -2.03 1.56
C ASN A 119 11.50 -2.21 0.49
N LEU A 120 12.37 -1.21 0.28
CA LEU A 120 13.30 -1.20 -0.84
C LEU A 120 14.78 -1.05 -0.43
N PHE A 121 15.09 -0.87 0.86
CA PHE A 121 16.48 -0.99 1.34
C PHE A 121 16.86 -2.41 1.74
N VAL A 122 15.93 -3.33 1.71
CA VAL A 122 16.12 -4.74 2.08
C VAL A 122 15.34 -5.66 1.16
N ALA A 123 15.83 -6.89 0.97
CA ALA A 123 15.06 -7.96 0.33
C ALA A 123 14.01 -8.47 1.32
N SER A 124 12.73 -8.19 1.08
CA SER A 124 11.64 -8.54 1.99
C SER A 124 10.42 -9.08 1.24
N LYS A 125 9.43 -9.54 1.98
CA LYS A 125 8.11 -9.90 1.44
C LYS A 125 7.44 -8.71 0.77
N ASP A 126 7.56 -7.54 1.39
CA ASP A 126 6.92 -6.31 0.92
C ASP A 126 7.62 -5.72 -0.33
N THR A 127 8.90 -6.05 -0.56
CA THR A 127 9.60 -5.78 -1.83
C THR A 127 8.88 -6.43 -3.02
N LEU A 128 8.36 -7.66 -2.85
CA LEU A 128 7.58 -8.35 -3.88
C LEU A 128 6.21 -7.68 -4.11
N VAL A 129 5.61 -7.10 -3.06
CA VAL A 129 4.39 -6.30 -3.21
C VAL A 129 4.67 -5.02 -4.01
N VAL A 130 5.83 -4.39 -3.81
CA VAL A 130 6.25 -3.24 -4.64
C VAL A 130 6.45 -3.65 -6.10
N LEU A 131 7.02 -4.82 -6.37
CA LEU A 131 7.10 -5.36 -7.74
C LEU A 131 5.70 -5.49 -8.37
N ILE A 132 4.75 -6.09 -7.64
CA ILE A 132 3.35 -6.19 -8.08
C ILE A 132 2.76 -4.81 -8.34
N ALA A 133 3.01 -3.83 -7.46
CA ALA A 133 2.54 -2.46 -7.63
C ALA A 133 3.12 -1.80 -8.90
N VAL A 134 4.39 -2.03 -9.22
CA VAL A 134 5.03 -1.55 -10.44
C VAL A 134 4.39 -2.17 -11.69
N LEU A 135 4.18 -3.49 -11.68
CA LEU A 135 3.53 -4.20 -12.79
C LEU A 135 2.09 -3.71 -13.01
N LEU A 136 1.30 -3.57 -11.94
CA LEU A 136 -0.08 -3.09 -12.02
C LEU A 136 -0.15 -1.62 -12.45
N ALA A 137 0.75 -0.76 -12.00
CA ALA A 137 0.83 0.61 -12.48
C ALA A 137 1.16 0.69 -13.98
N TRP A 138 1.99 -0.24 -14.46
CA TRP A 138 2.31 -0.36 -15.88
C TRP A 138 1.10 -0.86 -16.69
N VAL A 139 0.40 -1.92 -16.24
CA VAL A 139 -0.82 -2.44 -16.87
C VAL A 139 -1.91 -1.37 -16.90
N ALA A 140 -2.14 -0.67 -15.78
CA ALA A 140 -3.16 0.37 -15.68
C ALA A 140 -2.95 1.55 -16.64
N ARG A 141 -1.70 1.81 -17.07
CA ARG A 141 -1.41 2.82 -18.08
C ARG A 141 -1.79 2.39 -19.51
N ARG A 142 -1.79 1.09 -19.77
CA ARG A 142 -2.03 0.52 -21.10
C ARG A 142 -3.43 -0.06 -21.26
N CYS A 143 -4.00 -0.57 -20.17
CA CYS A 143 -5.24 -1.30 -20.14
C CYS A 143 -6.35 -0.56 -19.38
N GLY A 144 -7.61 -0.92 -19.66
CA GLY A 144 -8.78 -0.43 -18.90
C GLY A 144 -8.90 -1.09 -17.53
N THR A 145 -9.89 -0.60 -16.75
CA THR A 145 -10.13 -1.02 -15.36
C THR A 145 -10.29 -2.53 -15.21
N VAL A 146 -11.11 -3.17 -16.04
CA VAL A 146 -11.37 -4.61 -15.97
C VAL A 146 -10.09 -5.43 -16.17
N ARG A 147 -9.29 -5.11 -17.19
CA ARG A 147 -8.03 -5.82 -17.46
C ARG A 147 -7.01 -5.58 -16.34
N THR A 148 -7.00 -4.40 -15.76
CA THR A 148 -6.12 -4.09 -14.61
C THR A 148 -6.54 -4.86 -13.37
N LEU A 149 -7.85 -4.98 -13.10
CA LEU A 149 -8.37 -5.83 -12.01
C LEU A 149 -8.07 -7.31 -12.27
N ALA A 150 -8.24 -7.79 -13.50
CA ALA A 150 -7.90 -9.17 -13.85
C ALA A 150 -6.41 -9.46 -13.61
N ALA A 151 -5.52 -8.54 -14.02
CA ALA A 151 -4.09 -8.64 -13.71
C ALA A 151 -3.81 -8.63 -12.19
N ALA A 152 -4.55 -7.80 -11.44
CA ALA A 152 -4.44 -7.77 -9.98
C ALA A 152 -4.88 -9.11 -9.36
N VAL A 153 -5.98 -9.72 -9.86
CA VAL A 153 -6.41 -11.06 -9.41
C VAL A 153 -5.27 -12.07 -9.58
N VAL A 154 -4.66 -12.13 -10.76
CA VAL A 154 -3.58 -13.08 -11.04
C VAL A 154 -2.36 -12.85 -10.14
N LEU A 155 -1.89 -11.60 -10.05
CA LEU A 155 -0.68 -11.27 -9.30
C LEU A 155 -0.88 -11.43 -7.79
N TYR A 156 -2.01 -10.97 -7.25
CA TYR A 156 -2.29 -11.11 -5.82
C TYR A 156 -2.68 -12.54 -5.43
N ALA A 157 -3.37 -13.30 -6.30
CA ALA A 157 -3.63 -14.71 -6.05
C ALA A 157 -2.31 -15.51 -6.03
N GLY A 158 -1.39 -15.24 -6.96
CA GLY A 158 -0.06 -15.83 -6.92
C GLY A 158 0.70 -15.49 -5.63
N TYR A 159 0.70 -14.22 -5.21
CA TYR A 159 1.32 -13.81 -3.96
C TYR A 159 0.64 -14.46 -2.74
N ALA A 160 -0.69 -14.55 -2.76
CA ALA A 160 -1.47 -15.15 -1.68
C ALA A 160 -1.21 -16.66 -1.52
N ALA A 161 -1.06 -17.38 -2.63
CA ALA A 161 -0.83 -18.82 -2.62
C ALA A 161 0.49 -19.22 -1.94
N PHE A 162 1.52 -18.37 -2.02
CA PHE A 162 2.85 -18.72 -1.53
C PHE A 162 3.32 -17.92 -0.31
N ILE A 163 2.76 -16.70 -0.08
CA ILE A 163 3.35 -15.78 0.90
C ILE A 163 2.34 -15.32 1.94
N ARG A 164 1.21 -14.70 1.54
CA ARG A 164 0.24 -14.13 2.47
C ARG A 164 -1.18 -14.33 1.96
N SER A 165 -1.88 -15.36 2.44
CA SER A 165 -3.22 -15.77 1.99
C SER A 165 -4.26 -14.64 2.02
N TYR A 166 -4.18 -13.71 2.98
CA TYR A 166 -5.14 -12.61 3.09
C TYR A 166 -5.10 -11.60 1.94
N PHE A 167 -4.11 -11.67 1.04
CA PHE A 167 -4.09 -10.84 -0.18
C PHE A 167 -5.26 -11.12 -1.13
N VAL A 168 -5.87 -12.29 -1.03
CA VAL A 168 -7.15 -12.59 -1.72
C VAL A 168 -8.24 -11.63 -1.29
N LEU A 169 -8.32 -11.28 0.00
CA LEU A 169 -9.31 -10.33 0.51
C LEU A 169 -9.12 -8.92 -0.08
N ILE A 170 -7.87 -8.52 -0.33
CA ILE A 170 -7.58 -7.22 -0.96
C ILE A 170 -8.22 -7.13 -2.34
N VAL A 171 -8.09 -8.18 -3.14
CA VAL A 171 -8.67 -8.23 -4.49
C VAL A 171 -10.19 -8.31 -4.43
N LEU A 172 -10.75 -9.09 -3.51
CA LEU A 172 -12.20 -9.16 -3.30
C LEU A 172 -12.76 -7.80 -2.88
N CYS A 173 -12.14 -7.11 -1.92
CA CYS A 173 -12.52 -5.76 -1.52
C CYS A 173 -12.39 -4.74 -2.68
N ALA A 174 -11.32 -4.83 -3.47
CA ALA A 174 -11.12 -3.96 -4.61
C ALA A 174 -12.17 -4.19 -5.72
N GLY A 175 -12.45 -5.46 -6.03
CA GLY A 175 -13.50 -5.85 -6.97
C GLY A 175 -14.89 -5.42 -6.50
N GLY A 176 -15.19 -5.66 -5.22
CA GLY A 176 -16.42 -5.20 -4.59
C GLY A 176 -16.58 -3.68 -4.62
N ALA A 177 -15.51 -2.93 -4.28
CA ALA A 177 -15.51 -1.47 -4.35
C ALA A 177 -15.71 -0.97 -5.77
N TRP A 178 -15.13 -1.63 -6.76
CA TRP A 178 -15.36 -1.30 -8.17
C TRP A 178 -16.79 -1.61 -8.60
N ALA A 179 -17.30 -2.82 -8.34
CA ALA A 179 -18.68 -3.21 -8.67
C ALA A 179 -19.70 -2.27 -8.00
N PHE A 180 -19.49 -1.95 -6.72
CA PHE A 180 -20.34 -1.02 -5.97
C PHE A 180 -20.41 0.37 -6.61
N ARG A 181 -19.35 0.83 -7.27
CA ARG A 181 -19.37 2.12 -8.01
C ARG A 181 -20.19 2.09 -9.28
N GLN A 182 -20.32 0.92 -9.92
CA GLN A 182 -21.01 0.78 -11.21
C GLN A 182 -22.53 0.64 -11.09
N VAL A 183 -23.04 0.27 -9.91
CA VAL A 183 -24.48 0.00 -9.72
C VAL A 183 -25.25 1.24 -9.24
N PRO A 184 -26.56 1.35 -9.53
CA PRO A 184 -27.40 2.43 -9.04
C PRO A 184 -27.61 2.37 -7.52
N VAL A 185 -28.07 3.49 -6.94
CA VAL A 185 -28.17 3.67 -5.47
C VAL A 185 -29.01 2.56 -4.81
N LEU A 186 -30.13 2.17 -5.43
CA LEU A 186 -30.97 1.08 -4.90
C LEU A 186 -30.21 -0.23 -4.73
N LEU A 187 -29.44 -0.64 -5.76
CA LEU A 187 -28.62 -1.86 -5.68
C LEU A 187 -27.45 -1.72 -4.70
N LYS A 188 -26.95 -0.52 -4.45
CA LYS A 188 -25.97 -0.26 -3.39
C LYS A 188 -26.56 -0.55 -2.01
N VAL A 189 -27.76 -0.04 -1.75
CA VAL A 189 -28.44 -0.28 -0.48
C VAL A 189 -28.74 -1.76 -0.28
N ILE A 190 -29.31 -2.42 -1.29
CA ILE A 190 -29.56 -3.87 -1.26
C ILE A 190 -28.26 -4.64 -1.03
N GLY A 191 -27.20 -4.32 -1.76
CA GLY A 191 -25.90 -4.97 -1.62
C GLY A 191 -25.30 -4.80 -0.21
N LEU A 192 -25.43 -3.61 0.39
CA LEU A 192 -24.97 -3.38 1.79
C LEU A 192 -25.82 -4.17 2.80
N LEU A 193 -27.13 -4.25 2.60
CA LEU A 193 -28.01 -5.04 3.48
C LEU A 193 -27.69 -6.54 3.37
N LEU A 194 -27.50 -7.06 2.15
CA LEU A 194 -27.10 -8.44 1.91
C LEU A 194 -25.72 -8.76 2.51
N LEU A 195 -24.74 -7.85 2.33
CA LEU A 195 -23.44 -7.99 2.96
C LEU A 195 -23.54 -7.99 4.48
N GLY A 196 -24.33 -7.08 5.06
CA GLY A 196 -24.56 -7.05 6.49
C GLY A 196 -25.22 -8.34 7.01
N ALA A 197 -26.27 -8.83 6.31
CA ALA A 197 -26.92 -10.09 6.64
C ALA A 197 -25.94 -11.29 6.53
N ALA A 198 -25.14 -11.33 5.47
CA ALA A 198 -24.14 -12.37 5.29
C ALA A 198 -23.08 -12.33 6.41
N LEU A 199 -22.60 -11.13 6.77
CA LEU A 199 -21.67 -10.98 7.90
C LEU A 199 -22.27 -11.44 9.22
N ILE A 200 -23.54 -11.12 9.50
CA ILE A 200 -24.24 -11.57 10.73
C ILE A 200 -24.42 -13.09 10.75
N ALA A 201 -24.62 -13.70 9.60
CA ALA A 201 -24.81 -15.15 9.47
C ALA A 201 -23.52 -15.97 9.50
N LEU A 202 -22.34 -15.32 9.56
CA LEU A 202 -21.08 -16.04 9.63
C LEU A 202 -20.95 -16.79 10.97
N PRO A 203 -20.37 -18.00 10.96
CA PRO A 203 -20.00 -18.69 12.20
C PRO A 203 -18.94 -17.90 13.00
N ASP A 204 -19.00 -17.97 14.33
CA ASP A 204 -18.08 -17.27 15.23
C ASP A 204 -16.60 -17.57 14.91
N ALA A 205 -16.30 -18.79 14.49
CA ALA A 205 -14.96 -19.20 14.08
C ALA A 205 -14.38 -18.34 12.93
N VAL A 206 -15.23 -17.74 12.08
CA VAL A 206 -14.77 -16.87 10.98
C VAL A 206 -14.32 -15.53 11.52
N TYR A 207 -15.01 -14.96 12.51
CA TYR A 207 -14.57 -13.71 13.15
C TYR A 207 -13.25 -13.90 13.87
N PHE A 208 -13.08 -15.04 14.55
CA PHE A 208 -11.83 -15.43 15.17
C PHE A 208 -10.71 -15.53 14.13
N LEU A 209 -10.93 -16.25 13.03
CA LEU A 209 -9.95 -16.41 11.96
C LEU A 209 -9.50 -15.05 11.36
N LEU A 210 -10.43 -14.10 11.28
CA LEU A 210 -10.14 -12.79 10.68
C LEU A 210 -9.42 -11.81 11.62
N GLN A 211 -9.59 -11.91 12.94
CA GLN A 211 -9.08 -10.90 13.87
C GLN A 211 -8.02 -11.42 14.86
N HIS A 212 -8.04 -12.71 15.21
CA HIS A 212 -7.03 -13.31 16.09
C HIS A 212 -5.59 -13.17 15.58
N PRO A 213 -5.29 -13.23 14.26
CA PRO A 213 -3.92 -13.03 13.77
C PRO A 213 -3.29 -11.69 14.15
N ARG A 214 -4.11 -10.64 14.37
CA ARG A 214 -3.61 -9.38 14.92
C ARG A 214 -3.08 -9.56 16.34
N ASP A 215 -3.87 -10.18 17.22
CA ASP A 215 -3.51 -10.35 18.63
C ASP A 215 -2.25 -11.20 18.75
N MET A 216 -2.12 -12.29 17.98
CA MET A 216 -0.89 -13.07 17.89
C MET A 216 0.33 -12.24 17.43
N ALA A 217 0.13 -11.34 16.47
CA ALA A 217 1.20 -10.47 16.03
C ALA A 217 1.57 -9.42 17.08
N VAL A 218 0.60 -8.94 17.86
CA VAL A 218 0.85 -8.05 19.02
C VAL A 218 1.59 -8.78 20.11
N ASP A 219 1.21 -10.03 20.43
CA ASP A 219 1.92 -10.86 21.42
C ASP A 219 3.40 -11.02 21.05
N TYR A 220 3.68 -11.33 19.78
CA TYR A 220 5.06 -11.38 19.29
C TYR A 220 5.80 -10.05 19.47
N LEU A 221 5.15 -8.91 19.17
CA LEU A 221 5.76 -7.59 19.31
C LEU A 221 6.02 -7.20 20.76
N VAL A 222 5.14 -7.60 21.68
CA VAL A 222 5.23 -7.27 23.11
C VAL A 222 6.23 -8.15 23.84
N TYR A 223 6.20 -9.46 23.57
CA TYR A 223 6.92 -10.43 24.39
C TYR A 223 8.22 -10.94 23.76
N GLU A 224 8.32 -10.94 22.43
CA GLU A 224 9.45 -11.56 21.74
C GLU A 224 10.31 -10.55 20.95
N SER A 225 9.75 -9.39 20.57
CA SER A 225 10.48 -8.43 19.76
C SER A 225 11.42 -7.56 20.61
N PRO A 226 12.72 -7.49 20.29
CA PRO A 226 13.66 -6.63 21.00
C PRO A 226 13.41 -5.13 20.78
N PHE A 227 12.60 -4.77 19.79
CA PHE A 227 12.34 -3.38 19.39
C PHE A 227 11.11 -2.77 20.05
N GLY A 228 10.38 -3.56 20.82
CA GLY A 228 9.17 -3.15 21.55
C GLY A 228 7.94 -2.93 20.66
N ALA A 229 6.84 -2.56 21.28
CA ALA A 229 5.50 -2.53 20.71
C ALA A 229 4.78 -1.20 20.99
N ARG A 230 5.46 -0.07 20.81
CA ARG A 230 4.96 1.26 21.23
C ARG A 230 3.59 1.66 20.67
N THR A 231 3.27 1.24 19.43
CA THR A 231 2.03 1.61 18.73
C THR A 231 1.12 0.42 18.49
N SER A 232 1.48 -0.75 19.01
CA SER A 232 0.65 -1.95 18.89
C SER A 232 -0.59 -1.86 19.77
N PHE A 233 -1.62 -2.59 19.37
CA PHE A 233 -2.88 -2.65 20.08
C PHE A 233 -3.59 -3.96 19.83
N TYR A 234 -4.18 -4.51 20.90
CA TYR A 234 -5.04 -5.68 20.84
C TYR A 234 -6.45 -5.32 20.35
N ASN A 235 -7.18 -6.32 19.92
CA ASN A 235 -8.63 -6.20 19.78
C ASN A 235 -9.25 -5.93 21.15
N PRO A 236 -10.09 -4.87 21.29
CA PRO A 236 -10.70 -4.55 22.58
C PRO A 236 -11.72 -5.59 23.07
N TYR A 237 -12.25 -6.41 22.16
CA TYR A 237 -13.21 -7.46 22.47
C TYR A 237 -12.72 -8.81 21.92
N PRO A 238 -13.09 -9.96 22.57
CA PRO A 238 -12.84 -11.26 21.97
C PRO A 238 -13.53 -11.36 20.60
N PRO A 239 -12.86 -11.88 19.56
CA PRO A 239 -13.44 -11.96 18.22
C PRO A 239 -14.37 -13.19 18.08
N ASP A 240 -15.43 -13.26 18.86
CA ASP A 240 -16.34 -14.37 19.03
C ASP A 240 -17.78 -14.10 18.53
N SER A 241 -18.05 -12.89 18.05
CA SER A 241 -19.38 -12.50 17.60
C SER A 241 -19.32 -11.37 16.57
N PHE A 242 -20.41 -11.19 15.82
CA PHE A 242 -20.55 -10.08 14.86
C PHE A 242 -20.36 -8.71 15.52
N VAL A 243 -20.94 -8.49 16.69
CA VAL A 243 -20.86 -7.19 17.40
C VAL A 243 -19.42 -6.89 17.80
N HIS A 244 -18.72 -7.88 18.35
CA HIS A 244 -17.31 -7.75 18.71
C HIS A 244 -16.44 -7.56 17.48
N PHE A 245 -16.70 -8.29 16.38
CA PHE A 245 -16.01 -8.11 15.12
C PHE A 245 -16.12 -6.66 14.60
N VAL A 246 -17.34 -6.10 14.58
CA VAL A 246 -17.57 -4.72 14.14
C VAL A 246 -16.90 -3.72 15.08
N GLY A 247 -16.99 -3.93 16.39
CA GLY A 247 -16.35 -3.08 17.41
C GLY A 247 -14.82 -3.05 17.25
N ASN A 248 -14.21 -4.22 17.10
CA ASN A 248 -12.77 -4.36 16.88
C ASN A 248 -12.33 -3.71 15.55
N TYR A 249 -13.10 -3.91 14.49
CA TYR A 249 -12.82 -3.31 13.20
C TYR A 249 -12.91 -1.78 13.25
N ALA A 250 -13.97 -1.24 13.86
CA ALA A 250 -14.14 0.21 14.04
C ALA A 250 -13.00 0.83 14.89
N TYR A 251 -12.60 0.14 15.97
CA TYR A 251 -11.46 0.54 16.78
C TYR A 251 -10.18 0.60 15.96
N SER A 252 -9.93 -0.41 15.12
CA SER A 252 -8.77 -0.45 14.22
C SER A 252 -8.78 0.66 13.18
N VAL A 253 -9.96 0.98 12.63
CA VAL A 253 -10.12 2.12 11.70
C VAL A 253 -9.64 3.41 12.37
N VAL A 254 -10.05 3.66 13.62
CA VAL A 254 -9.63 4.86 14.36
C VAL A 254 -8.14 4.82 14.68
N ARG A 255 -7.64 3.71 15.25
CA ARG A 255 -6.24 3.55 15.67
C ARG A 255 -5.25 3.73 14.52
N LEU A 256 -5.54 3.15 13.37
CA LEU A 256 -4.61 3.12 12.23
C LEU A 256 -4.77 4.34 11.32
N ASN A 257 -5.97 4.90 11.15
CA ASN A 257 -6.16 6.04 10.24
C ASN A 257 -6.11 7.41 10.91
N LEU A 258 -6.20 7.46 12.26
CA LEU A 258 -6.08 8.69 13.03
C LEU A 258 -4.94 8.59 14.08
N PRO A 259 -3.70 8.27 13.65
CA PRO A 259 -2.58 8.07 14.57
C PRO A 259 -2.29 9.28 15.46
N ILE A 260 -2.60 10.49 15.00
CA ILE A 260 -2.42 11.72 15.76
C ILE A 260 -3.18 11.72 17.11
N LEU A 261 -4.28 10.97 17.21
CA LEU A 261 -5.04 10.86 18.46
C LEU A 261 -4.32 10.01 19.53
N PHE A 262 -3.33 9.22 19.13
CA PHE A 262 -2.64 8.26 20.01
C PHE A 262 -1.14 8.52 20.13
N SER A 263 -0.58 9.29 19.21
CA SER A 263 0.85 9.66 19.17
C SER A 263 0.97 11.09 18.66
N PHE A 264 0.89 12.03 19.59
CA PHE A 264 0.99 13.47 19.28
C PHE A 264 2.45 13.93 19.29
N ASP A 265 3.24 13.33 18.40
CA ASP A 265 4.63 13.68 18.16
C ASP A 265 4.88 13.93 16.66
N VAL A 266 6.09 14.33 16.30
CA VAL A 266 6.48 14.59 14.90
C VAL A 266 6.24 13.35 14.02
N LYS A 267 6.48 12.15 14.56
CA LYS A 267 6.28 10.88 13.85
C LYS A 267 4.79 10.63 13.60
N GLY A 268 3.95 10.78 14.63
CA GLY A 268 2.49 10.63 14.50
C GLY A 268 1.88 11.61 13.51
N VAL A 269 2.34 12.89 13.53
CA VAL A 269 1.91 13.90 12.56
C VAL A 269 2.32 13.52 11.13
N ALA A 270 3.56 13.09 10.92
CA ALA A 270 4.05 12.67 9.61
C ALA A 270 3.28 11.46 9.07
N MET A 271 3.03 10.45 9.92
CA MET A 271 2.23 9.28 9.58
C MET A 271 0.78 9.65 9.26
N GLN A 272 0.17 10.56 10.05
CA GLN A 272 -1.17 11.07 9.77
C GLN A 272 -1.24 11.74 8.40
N GLY A 273 -0.24 12.56 8.06
CA GLY A 273 -0.12 13.21 6.76
C GLY A 273 -0.04 12.19 5.61
N PHE A 274 0.81 11.18 5.75
CA PHE A 274 0.94 10.08 4.79
C PHE A 274 -0.38 9.32 4.59
N ILE A 275 -1.01 8.87 5.68
CA ILE A 275 -2.27 8.13 5.65
C ILE A 275 -3.39 8.98 5.04
N ALA A 276 -3.53 10.24 5.45
CA ALA A 276 -4.52 11.15 4.89
C ALA A 276 -4.32 11.36 3.38
N PHE A 277 -3.08 11.41 2.92
CA PHE A 277 -2.75 11.53 1.50
C PHE A 277 -3.17 10.26 0.72
N VAL A 278 -2.90 9.07 1.27
CA VAL A 278 -3.31 7.79 0.69
C VAL A 278 -4.83 7.69 0.62
N LEU A 279 -5.53 7.94 1.73
CA LEU A 279 -7.00 7.92 1.80
C LEU A 279 -7.64 8.90 0.80
N ALA A 280 -7.13 10.12 0.73
CA ALA A 280 -7.63 11.12 -0.21
C ALA A 280 -7.44 10.71 -1.68
N SER A 281 -6.41 9.91 -1.99
CA SER A 281 -6.17 9.39 -3.34
C SER A 281 -7.18 8.31 -3.74
N ALA A 282 -7.61 7.48 -2.79
CA ALA A 282 -8.52 6.37 -3.03
C ALA A 282 -9.99 6.80 -3.12
N TRP A 283 -10.35 7.99 -2.54
CA TRP A 283 -11.73 8.44 -2.47
C TRP A 283 -12.34 8.66 -3.85
N PRO A 284 -13.54 8.12 -4.13
CA PRO A 284 -14.19 8.28 -5.42
C PRO A 284 -14.55 9.75 -5.70
N ARG A 285 -14.32 10.19 -6.90
CA ARG A 285 -14.76 11.50 -7.38
C ARG A 285 -15.41 11.34 -8.74
N VAL A 286 -16.55 12.03 -8.85
CA VAL A 286 -17.44 12.21 -9.99
C VAL A 286 -16.94 11.68 -11.34
N ALA A 287 -17.84 10.97 -12.03
CA ALA A 287 -17.67 10.35 -13.33
C ALA A 287 -16.87 11.20 -14.33
N PRO A 288 -16.09 10.57 -15.21
CA PRO A 288 -15.45 11.29 -16.31
C PRO A 288 -16.52 11.83 -17.24
N THR A 289 -16.61 13.14 -17.37
CA THR A 289 -17.31 13.74 -18.50
C THR A 289 -16.64 13.24 -19.77
N ALA A 290 -17.39 12.51 -20.58
CA ALA A 290 -16.96 12.08 -21.89
C ALA A 290 -16.47 13.30 -22.67
N GLY A 291 -15.21 13.31 -23.11
CA GLY A 291 -14.69 14.35 -23.99
C GLY A 291 -13.29 14.90 -23.69
N ALA A 292 -12.61 14.50 -22.61
CA ALA A 292 -11.23 14.94 -22.38
C ALA A 292 -10.24 13.99 -23.08
N GLY A 293 -9.81 14.35 -24.27
CA GLY A 293 -8.79 13.66 -25.06
C GLY A 293 -7.38 13.82 -24.50
N THR A 294 -7.14 13.34 -23.30
CA THR A 294 -5.79 13.22 -22.74
C THR A 294 -5.56 11.77 -22.39
N ALA A 295 -4.31 11.32 -22.50
CA ALA A 295 -3.88 9.97 -22.15
C ALA A 295 -4.29 9.65 -20.71
N SER A 296 -5.58 9.30 -20.55
CA SER A 296 -6.15 8.96 -19.24
C SER A 296 -5.55 7.63 -18.83
N LEU A 297 -5.13 7.53 -17.58
CA LEU A 297 -4.80 6.25 -16.96
C LEU A 297 -6.06 5.38 -17.04
N ARG A 298 -6.13 4.54 -18.05
CA ARG A 298 -7.34 3.74 -18.38
C ARG A 298 -7.74 2.84 -17.20
N GLY A 299 -6.75 2.34 -16.46
CA GLY A 299 -6.94 1.50 -15.28
C GLY A 299 -6.86 2.23 -13.93
N GLY A 300 -6.90 3.58 -13.91
CA GLY A 300 -6.75 4.35 -12.66
C GLY A 300 -7.83 4.06 -11.62
N GLU A 301 -9.03 3.72 -12.04
CA GLU A 301 -10.11 3.32 -11.13
C GLU A 301 -9.77 2.00 -10.41
N ALA A 302 -9.18 1.03 -11.13
CA ALA A 302 -8.72 -0.22 -10.52
C ALA A 302 -7.66 0.04 -9.45
N LEU A 303 -6.67 0.91 -9.73
CA LEU A 303 -5.64 1.26 -8.74
C LEU A 303 -6.25 1.93 -7.50
N ALA A 304 -7.24 2.81 -7.67
CA ALA A 304 -7.93 3.42 -6.53
C ALA A 304 -8.71 2.38 -5.71
N CYS A 305 -9.36 1.41 -6.36
CA CYS A 305 -10.06 0.32 -5.67
C CYS A 305 -9.07 -0.61 -4.96
N LEU A 306 -7.89 -0.88 -5.54
CA LEU A 306 -6.84 -1.66 -4.88
C LEU A 306 -6.31 -0.95 -3.63
N VAL A 307 -6.10 0.37 -3.67
CA VAL A 307 -5.74 1.13 -2.46
C VAL A 307 -6.80 0.98 -1.37
N LEU A 308 -8.10 1.06 -1.72
CA LEU A 308 -9.19 0.82 -0.77
C LEU A 308 -9.16 -0.60 -0.21
N GLY A 309 -8.91 -1.61 -1.05
CA GLY A 309 -8.76 -3.00 -0.62
C GLY A 309 -7.62 -3.17 0.38
N HIS A 310 -6.45 -2.59 0.11
CA HIS A 310 -5.33 -2.60 1.05
C HIS A 310 -5.68 -1.96 2.39
N ILE A 311 -6.33 -0.78 2.37
CA ILE A 311 -6.77 -0.11 3.61
C ILE A 311 -7.75 -0.99 4.37
N ALA A 312 -8.80 -1.51 3.72
CA ALA A 312 -9.83 -2.30 4.37
C ALA A 312 -9.27 -3.58 5.02
N VAL A 313 -8.37 -4.29 4.32
CA VAL A 313 -7.78 -5.53 4.83
C VAL A 313 -6.76 -5.26 5.92
N SER A 314 -6.01 -4.16 5.84
CA SER A 314 -5.09 -3.76 6.92
C SER A 314 -5.80 -3.51 8.24
N MET A 315 -7.05 -3.05 8.22
CA MET A 315 -7.86 -2.88 9.44
C MET A 315 -8.18 -4.20 10.16
N LEU A 316 -8.03 -5.34 9.48
CA LEU A 316 -8.21 -6.66 10.09
C LEU A 316 -6.93 -7.19 10.72
N PHE A 317 -5.77 -7.00 10.06
CA PHE A 317 -4.56 -7.77 10.34
C PHE A 317 -3.39 -6.97 10.91
N GLU A 318 -3.35 -5.62 10.70
CA GLU A 318 -2.19 -4.86 11.14
C GLU A 318 -2.15 -4.66 12.66
N PRO A 319 -1.07 -5.09 13.32
CA PRO A 319 -0.94 -5.04 14.77
C PRO A 319 -0.55 -3.65 15.29
N ASP A 320 0.08 -2.83 14.45
CA ASP A 320 0.63 -1.53 14.83
C ASP A 320 0.71 -0.54 13.66
N LEU A 321 0.95 0.71 14.00
CA LEU A 321 1.05 1.80 13.03
C LEU A 321 2.26 1.67 12.10
N GLY A 322 3.37 1.12 12.57
CA GLY A 322 4.57 0.91 11.76
C GLY A 322 4.33 -0.11 10.65
N SER A 323 3.75 -1.25 11.00
CA SER A 323 3.36 -2.31 10.08
C SER A 323 2.34 -1.81 9.05
N TYR A 324 1.31 -1.08 9.50
CA TYR A 324 0.32 -0.45 8.62
C TYR A 324 0.95 0.53 7.62
N THR A 325 1.82 1.42 8.09
CA THR A 325 2.53 2.37 7.22
C THR A 325 3.41 1.65 6.20
N ARG A 326 4.10 0.59 6.61
CA ARG A 326 4.91 -0.26 5.74
C ARG A 326 4.06 -0.87 4.62
N HIS A 327 2.93 -1.49 4.96
CA HIS A 327 2.03 -2.10 3.98
C HIS A 327 1.40 -1.08 3.03
N LEU A 328 0.90 0.04 3.53
CA LEU A 328 0.36 1.10 2.67
C LEU A 328 1.43 1.72 1.77
N SER A 329 2.68 1.81 2.24
CA SER A 329 3.76 2.36 1.45
C SER A 329 4.14 1.46 0.27
N SER A 330 3.93 0.15 0.35
CA SER A 330 4.16 -0.78 -0.76
C SER A 330 3.30 -0.48 -1.99
N VAL A 331 2.13 0.15 -1.80
CA VAL A 331 1.23 0.60 -2.87
C VAL A 331 1.23 2.12 -3.07
N ALA A 332 2.17 2.84 -2.48
CA ALA A 332 2.32 4.29 -2.65
C ALA A 332 2.48 4.72 -4.12
N LEU A 333 3.01 3.83 -4.97
CA LEU A 333 3.09 4.06 -6.42
C LEU A 333 1.71 4.28 -7.06
N PHE A 334 0.67 3.54 -6.62
CA PHE A 334 -0.69 3.76 -7.10
C PHE A 334 -1.15 5.18 -6.79
N VAL A 335 -0.86 5.64 -5.58
CA VAL A 335 -1.19 6.99 -5.12
C VAL A 335 -0.44 8.05 -5.93
N ALA A 336 0.88 7.87 -6.12
CA ALA A 336 1.74 8.77 -6.89
C ALA A 336 1.26 8.90 -8.36
N VAL A 337 0.75 7.81 -8.94
CA VAL A 337 0.24 7.78 -10.31
C VAL A 337 -1.18 8.38 -10.41
N LEU A 338 -2.03 8.21 -9.40
CA LEU A 338 -3.41 8.70 -9.40
C LEU A 338 -3.51 10.23 -9.25
N TRP A 339 -2.66 10.83 -8.43
CA TRP A 339 -2.75 12.25 -8.09
C TRP A 339 -2.56 13.21 -9.28
N PRO A 340 -1.53 13.08 -10.14
CA PRO A 340 -1.34 13.95 -11.29
C PRO A 340 -2.53 13.95 -12.24
N LEU A 341 -3.20 12.80 -12.40
CA LEU A 341 -4.38 12.66 -13.26
C LEU A 341 -5.60 13.41 -12.72
N ARG A 342 -5.73 13.46 -11.41
CA ARG A 342 -6.84 14.15 -10.73
C ARG A 342 -6.68 15.68 -10.80
N THR A 343 -5.45 16.17 -10.70
CA THR A 343 -5.16 17.61 -10.81
C THR A 343 -5.31 18.10 -12.24
N ALA A 344 -4.86 17.36 -13.24
CA ALA A 344 -5.02 17.70 -14.66
C ALA A 344 -6.50 17.80 -15.08
N ARG A 345 -7.36 16.90 -14.62
CA ARG A 345 -8.80 16.91 -14.88
C ARG A 345 -9.51 18.11 -14.24
N ALA A 346 -9.13 18.49 -13.03
CA ALA A 346 -9.70 19.66 -12.35
C ALA A 346 -9.38 20.98 -13.08
N SER A 347 -8.17 21.11 -13.61
CA SER A 347 -7.78 22.27 -14.41
C SER A 347 -8.52 22.35 -15.74
N ALA A 348 -8.74 21.22 -16.42
CA ALA A 348 -9.50 21.17 -17.68
C ALA A 348 -11.00 21.49 -17.48
N ALA A 349 -11.58 21.10 -16.35
CA ALA A 349 -12.99 21.41 -16.03
C ALA A 349 -13.19 22.91 -15.68
N ALA A 350 -12.18 23.54 -15.07
CA ALA A 350 -12.23 24.96 -14.70
C ALA A 350 -12.07 25.93 -15.90
N VAL A 351 -11.56 25.45 -17.04
CA VAL A 351 -11.32 26.23 -18.27
C VAL A 351 -12.50 26.19 -19.24
N ARG A 352 -13.55 25.38 -19.00
CA ARG A 352 -14.75 25.38 -19.83
C ARG A 352 -15.64 26.55 -19.42
N PRO A 353 -15.83 27.61 -20.25
CA PRO A 353 -16.84 28.65 -20.00
C PRO A 353 -18.22 28.00 -20.03
N ALA A 354 -19.10 28.49 -19.16
CA ALA A 354 -20.52 28.10 -19.07
C ALA A 354 -21.29 28.43 -20.37
#